data_794cfbee63d60b6a43ebd534f14db2d9
#
_entry.id   794cfbee63d60b6a43ebd534f14db2d9
#
_cell.length_a   1.000
_cell.length_b   1.000
_cell.length_c   1.000
_cell.angle_alpha   90.00
_cell.angle_beta   90.00
_cell.angle_gamma   90.00
#
_symmetry.space_group_name_H-M   'P 1'
#
loop_
_entity.id
_entity.type
_entity.pdbx_description
1 polymer ?
#
loop_
_entity_poly.entity_id
_entity_poly.type
_entity_poly.pdbx_seq_one_letter_code
_entity_poly.pdbx_strand_id
1 'polypeptide(L)'
;MSAKIKNIIFDLGGVILDIDESIVYKELEKMGISTLELAHSKEFMEIMSRFDTGIYTAPTFRKKTKALLGLEKMTDQKFDAIWNSMLLDIPRERIEAIEKVKKHYKIFLMSNTHVIQYDLYVRDLQLRFGYNEFDELFNKSYFSFAEHLEKPDPRFFELILDHEGLLPEETLFIDDTEKNIKVAQSLGIRTYHIRRDELVRNLFENGILKDGVV
;
A
#
# COMPACT_ATOMS: atom_id res chain seq x y z
N MET A 1 25.15 12.74 -16.65
CA MET A 1 23.82 12.35 -17.18
C MET A 1 23.14 11.57 -16.08
N SER A 2 21.86 11.85 -15.81
CA SER A 2 21.07 11.07 -14.85
C SER A 2 20.96 9.63 -15.35
N ALA A 3 21.05 8.64 -14.45
CA ALA A 3 20.87 7.24 -14.82
C ALA A 3 19.45 7.02 -15.39
N LYS A 4 19.34 6.15 -16.40
CA LYS A 4 18.04 5.81 -16.99
C LYS A 4 17.26 4.91 -16.05
N ILE A 5 15.99 5.20 -15.81
CA ILE A 5 15.10 4.32 -15.03
C ILE A 5 14.96 2.97 -15.74
N LYS A 6 15.14 1.89 -14.99
CA LYS A 6 14.98 0.50 -15.42
C LYS A 6 13.93 -0.24 -14.59
N ASN A 7 13.76 0.20 -13.34
CA ASN A 7 12.91 -0.44 -12.34
C ASN A 7 11.91 0.56 -11.77
N ILE A 8 10.69 0.11 -11.48
CA ILE A 8 9.67 0.93 -10.84
C ILE A 8 9.05 0.15 -9.68
N ILE A 9 9.05 0.75 -8.51
CA ILE A 9 8.37 0.23 -7.32
C ILE A 9 7.11 1.08 -7.12
N PHE A 10 5.95 0.45 -7.10
CA PHE A 10 4.65 1.09 -6.88
C PHE A 10 4.16 0.84 -5.46
N ASP A 11 3.60 1.85 -4.83
CA ASP A 11 2.66 1.64 -3.74
C ASP A 11 1.32 1.12 -4.27
N LEU A 12 0.49 0.54 -3.39
CA LEU A 12 -0.84 0.04 -3.72
C LEU A 12 -1.92 1.08 -3.40
N GLY A 13 -2.08 1.44 -2.13
CA GLY A 13 -3.11 2.36 -1.68
C GLY A 13 -2.86 3.79 -2.14
N GLY A 14 -3.89 4.49 -2.66
CA GLY A 14 -3.72 5.84 -3.20
C GLY A 14 -3.00 5.91 -4.56
N VAL A 15 -2.35 4.82 -5.01
CA VAL A 15 -1.64 4.76 -6.30
C VAL A 15 -2.37 3.86 -7.30
N ILE A 16 -2.62 2.62 -6.93
CA ILE A 16 -3.28 1.61 -7.78
C ILE A 16 -4.70 1.35 -7.30
N LEU A 17 -4.89 1.22 -5.99
CA LEU A 17 -6.15 1.02 -5.29
C LEU A 17 -6.64 2.36 -4.75
N ASP A 18 -7.89 2.72 -5.03
CA ASP A 18 -8.53 3.87 -4.39
C ASP A 18 -8.89 3.54 -2.94
N ILE A 19 -8.48 4.42 -2.02
CA ILE A 19 -8.77 4.31 -0.60
C ILE A 19 -9.34 5.62 -0.03
N ASP A 20 -10.25 5.50 0.95
CA ASP A 20 -10.75 6.65 1.72
C ASP A 20 -10.90 6.28 3.21
N GLU A 21 -9.84 6.54 3.97
CA GLU A 21 -9.83 6.29 5.42
C GLU A 21 -10.91 7.07 6.17
N SER A 22 -11.38 8.20 5.61
CA SER A 22 -12.42 9.02 6.27
C SER A 22 -13.73 8.26 6.48
N ILE A 23 -13.98 7.21 5.70
CA ILE A 23 -15.17 6.37 5.83
C ILE A 23 -15.11 5.60 7.15
N VAL A 24 -13.99 4.98 7.47
CA VAL A 24 -13.78 4.27 8.75
C VAL A 24 -13.94 5.24 9.92
N TYR A 25 -13.29 6.39 9.82
CA TYR A 25 -13.35 7.42 10.89
C TYR A 25 -14.78 7.88 11.14
N LYS A 26 -15.57 8.14 10.10
CA LYS A 26 -16.98 8.51 10.22
C LYS A 26 -17.82 7.41 10.88
N GLU A 27 -17.56 6.14 10.57
CA GLU A 27 -18.28 5.02 11.22
C GLU A 27 -17.90 4.91 12.71
N LEU A 28 -16.64 5.10 13.07
CA LEU A 28 -16.19 5.11 14.47
C LEU A 28 -16.81 6.30 15.25
N GLU A 29 -16.85 7.48 14.66
CA GLU A 29 -17.46 8.68 15.26
C GLU A 29 -18.96 8.49 15.52
N LYS A 30 -19.70 7.84 14.62
CA LYS A 30 -21.12 7.48 14.85
C LYS A 30 -21.32 6.56 16.06
N MET A 31 -20.28 5.83 16.46
CA MET A 31 -20.28 4.98 17.65
C MET A 31 -19.75 5.68 18.91
N GLY A 32 -19.47 7.00 18.81
CA GLY A 32 -18.98 7.81 19.92
C GLY A 32 -17.46 7.69 20.17
N ILE A 33 -16.71 7.14 19.23
CA ILE A 33 -15.26 6.98 19.32
C ILE A 33 -14.60 8.24 18.75
N SER A 34 -13.78 8.92 19.55
CA SER A 34 -13.01 10.09 19.11
C SER A 34 -11.88 9.66 18.20
N THR A 35 -12.02 9.94 16.92
CA THR A 35 -10.97 9.61 15.92
C THR A 35 -9.72 10.45 16.10
N LEU A 36 -9.85 11.67 16.62
CA LEU A 36 -8.72 12.54 16.98
C LEU A 36 -7.88 11.91 18.10
N GLU A 37 -8.53 11.43 19.17
CA GLU A 37 -7.85 10.73 20.27
C GLU A 37 -7.21 9.43 19.79
N LEU A 38 -7.90 8.69 18.92
CA LEU A 38 -7.40 7.45 18.35
C LEU A 38 -6.13 7.70 17.52
N ALA A 39 -6.13 8.72 16.67
CA ALA A 39 -4.97 9.10 15.86
C ALA A 39 -3.73 9.49 16.69
N HIS A 40 -3.90 9.89 17.94
CA HIS A 40 -2.82 10.21 18.87
C HIS A 40 -2.54 9.10 19.89
N SER A 41 -3.30 8.01 19.86
CA SER A 41 -3.13 6.87 20.76
C SER A 41 -1.91 6.05 20.38
N LYS A 42 -0.87 6.07 21.24
CA LYS A 42 0.31 5.22 21.06
C LYS A 42 -0.04 3.74 21.04
N GLU A 43 -1.00 3.32 21.88
CA GLU A 43 -1.45 1.92 21.93
C GLU A 43 -2.12 1.52 20.61
N PHE A 44 -2.97 2.38 20.05
CA PHE A 44 -3.58 2.11 18.74
C PHE A 44 -2.54 2.00 17.64
N MET A 45 -1.60 2.95 17.57
CA MET A 45 -0.52 2.91 16.59
C MET A 45 0.34 1.65 16.72
N GLU A 46 0.64 1.21 17.96
CA GLU A 46 1.37 -0.03 18.17
C GLU A 46 0.56 -1.26 17.72
N ILE A 47 -0.74 -1.32 18.01
CA ILE A 47 -1.62 -2.40 17.55
C ILE A 47 -1.62 -2.46 16.02
N MET A 48 -1.74 -1.32 15.35
CA MET A 48 -1.73 -1.23 13.89
C MET A 48 -0.41 -1.72 13.31
N SER A 49 0.71 -1.14 13.74
CA SER A 49 2.04 -1.51 13.25
C SER A 49 2.33 -3.00 13.41
N ARG A 50 1.98 -3.58 14.58
CA ARG A 50 2.13 -5.03 14.81
C ARG A 50 1.23 -5.88 13.94
N PHE A 51 0.10 -5.37 13.51
CA PHE A 51 -0.79 -6.07 12.59
C PHE A 51 -0.31 -5.92 11.14
N ASP A 52 0.05 -4.71 10.73
CA ASP A 52 0.58 -4.41 9.40
C ASP A 52 1.93 -5.10 9.14
N THR A 53 2.71 -5.38 10.18
CA THR A 53 3.95 -6.16 10.09
C THR A 53 3.75 -7.67 10.36
N GLY A 54 2.51 -8.16 10.45
CA GLY A 54 2.20 -9.59 10.61
C GLY A 54 2.57 -10.18 11.98
N ILE A 55 2.99 -9.35 12.95
CA ILE A 55 3.29 -9.81 14.33
C ILE A 55 2.00 -10.22 15.03
N TYR A 56 0.90 -9.49 14.78
CA TYR A 56 -0.41 -9.89 15.27
C TYR A 56 -1.18 -10.65 14.21
N THR A 57 -1.82 -11.74 14.62
CA THR A 57 -2.82 -12.43 13.80
C THR A 57 -4.12 -11.63 13.75
N ALA A 58 -4.95 -11.85 12.74
CA ALA A 58 -6.25 -11.19 12.62
C ALA A 58 -7.15 -11.33 13.87
N PRO A 59 -7.28 -12.50 14.52
CA PRO A 59 -8.00 -12.62 15.81
C PRO A 59 -7.39 -11.76 16.93
N THR A 60 -6.06 -11.69 17.01
CA THR A 60 -5.36 -10.88 18.03
C THR A 60 -5.62 -9.39 17.79
N PHE A 61 -5.50 -8.95 16.54
CA PHE A 61 -5.80 -7.57 16.14
C PHE A 61 -7.23 -7.18 16.49
N ARG A 62 -8.23 -7.96 16.04
CA ARG A 62 -9.65 -7.70 16.34
C ARG A 62 -9.89 -7.61 17.84
N LYS A 63 -9.37 -8.55 18.62
CA LYS A 63 -9.55 -8.57 20.08
C LYS A 63 -8.98 -7.31 20.73
N LYS A 64 -7.73 -6.94 20.39
CA LYS A 64 -7.06 -5.78 21.00
C LYS A 64 -7.70 -4.47 20.58
N THR A 65 -8.01 -4.31 19.30
CA THR A 65 -8.61 -3.08 18.78
C THR A 65 -10.04 -2.91 19.31
N LYS A 66 -10.86 -3.97 19.34
CA LYS A 66 -12.20 -3.90 19.94
C LYS A 66 -12.16 -3.56 21.42
N ALA A 67 -11.21 -4.11 22.19
CA ALA A 67 -11.05 -3.79 23.60
C ALA A 67 -10.65 -2.31 23.80
N LEU A 68 -9.70 -1.82 22.99
CA LEU A 68 -9.28 -0.42 23.05
C LEU A 68 -10.42 0.55 22.72
N LEU A 69 -11.30 0.18 21.79
CA LEU A 69 -12.41 1.00 21.32
C LEU A 69 -13.72 0.81 22.10
N GLY A 70 -13.77 -0.08 23.11
CA GLY A 70 -15.01 -0.41 23.84
C GLY A 70 -16.03 -1.18 22.99
N LEU A 71 -15.58 -1.92 21.98
CA LEU A 71 -16.40 -2.63 20.99
C LEU A 71 -16.37 -4.16 21.17
N GLU A 72 -16.09 -4.67 22.38
CA GLU A 72 -15.90 -6.12 22.64
C GLU A 72 -17.13 -6.95 22.26
N LYS A 73 -18.34 -6.37 22.32
CA LYS A 73 -19.59 -7.03 21.93
C LYS A 73 -19.83 -7.07 20.43
N MET A 74 -19.05 -6.33 19.64
CA MET A 74 -19.17 -6.32 18.19
C MET A 74 -18.64 -7.65 17.60
N THR A 75 -19.40 -8.22 16.66
CA THR A 75 -18.93 -9.40 15.93
C THR A 75 -17.72 -9.08 15.07
N ASP A 76 -16.84 -10.06 14.83
CA ASP A 76 -15.67 -9.88 13.96
C ASP A 76 -16.09 -9.48 12.55
N GLN A 77 -17.15 -10.08 12.03
CA GLN A 77 -17.67 -9.76 10.69
C GLN A 77 -18.07 -8.29 10.57
N LYS A 78 -18.76 -7.74 11.59
CA LYS A 78 -19.16 -6.32 11.57
C LYS A 78 -17.95 -5.40 11.71
N PHE A 79 -17.00 -5.77 12.57
CA PHE A 79 -15.75 -5.05 12.74
C PHE A 79 -14.97 -4.98 11.42
N ASP A 80 -14.76 -6.12 10.77
CA ASP A 80 -14.06 -6.20 9.48
C ASP A 80 -14.78 -5.41 8.39
N ALA A 81 -16.11 -5.44 8.35
CA ALA A 81 -16.87 -4.66 7.37
C ALA A 81 -16.65 -3.15 7.53
N ILE A 82 -16.59 -2.64 8.78
CA ILE A 82 -16.26 -1.24 9.04
C ILE A 82 -14.80 -0.97 8.66
N TRP A 83 -13.87 -1.83 9.10
CA TRP A 83 -12.44 -1.66 8.87
C TRP A 83 -12.09 -1.63 7.39
N ASN A 84 -12.72 -2.49 6.60
CA ASN A 84 -12.50 -2.61 5.17
C ASN A 84 -13.28 -1.59 4.33
N SER A 85 -14.19 -0.81 4.93
CA SER A 85 -15.00 0.17 4.19
C SER A 85 -14.19 1.31 3.55
N MET A 86 -12.93 1.49 3.97
CA MET A 86 -11.99 2.41 3.34
C MET A 86 -11.52 1.97 1.95
N LEU A 87 -11.64 0.68 1.65
CA LEU A 87 -11.22 0.13 0.36
C LEU A 87 -12.31 0.41 -0.67
N LEU A 88 -11.96 1.13 -1.73
CA LEU A 88 -12.94 1.52 -2.73
C LEU A 88 -12.83 0.65 -3.98
N ASP A 89 -11.96 0.98 -4.90
CA ASP A 89 -11.88 0.32 -6.21
C ASP A 89 -10.43 0.20 -6.71
N ILE A 90 -10.19 -0.83 -7.53
CA ILE A 90 -9.01 -0.89 -8.41
C ILE A 90 -9.51 -0.57 -9.82
N PRO A 91 -9.32 0.66 -10.32
CA PRO A 91 -9.81 1.03 -11.64
C PRO A 91 -9.12 0.20 -12.74
N ARG A 92 -9.90 -0.31 -13.69
CA ARG A 92 -9.38 -1.15 -14.81
C ARG A 92 -8.25 -0.45 -15.57
N GLU A 93 -8.38 0.83 -15.80
CA GLU A 93 -7.37 1.61 -16.52
C GLU A 93 -6.01 1.68 -15.79
N ARG A 94 -5.97 1.49 -14.47
CA ARG A 94 -4.69 1.41 -13.73
C ARG A 94 -4.04 0.05 -13.94
N ILE A 95 -4.81 -1.03 -13.95
CA ILE A 95 -4.30 -2.37 -14.28
C ILE A 95 -3.74 -2.39 -15.70
N GLU A 96 -4.50 -1.88 -16.69
CA GLU A 96 -4.04 -1.78 -18.08
C GLU A 96 -2.78 -0.92 -18.24
N ALA A 97 -2.64 0.13 -17.42
CA ALA A 97 -1.42 0.93 -17.40
C ALA A 97 -0.22 0.13 -16.86
N ILE A 98 -0.39 -0.59 -15.76
CA ILE A 98 0.64 -1.45 -15.16
C ILE A 98 1.08 -2.54 -16.13
N GLU A 99 0.14 -3.20 -16.81
CA GLU A 99 0.44 -4.21 -17.86
C GLU A 99 1.29 -3.64 -19.01
N LYS A 100 1.05 -2.38 -19.40
CA LYS A 100 1.86 -1.70 -20.41
C LYS A 100 3.25 -1.35 -19.88
N VAL A 101 3.34 -0.85 -18.64
CA VAL A 101 4.61 -0.49 -17.99
C VAL A 101 5.51 -1.70 -17.82
N LYS A 102 4.94 -2.86 -17.45
CA LYS A 102 5.67 -4.14 -17.30
C LYS A 102 6.41 -4.57 -18.58
N LYS A 103 5.99 -4.11 -19.75
CA LYS A 103 6.67 -4.41 -21.03
C LYS A 103 7.99 -3.65 -21.22
N HIS A 104 8.20 -2.58 -20.46
CA HIS A 104 9.34 -1.67 -20.62
C HIS A 104 10.25 -1.62 -19.39
N TYR A 105 9.73 -1.96 -18.21
CA TYR A 105 10.43 -1.87 -16.93
C TYR A 105 10.25 -3.16 -16.13
N LYS A 106 11.20 -3.45 -15.24
CA LYS A 106 10.92 -4.34 -14.13
C LYS A 106 10.04 -3.59 -13.13
N ILE A 107 8.92 -4.17 -12.74
CA ILE A 107 7.96 -3.51 -11.85
C ILE A 107 7.72 -4.33 -10.59
N PHE A 108 7.68 -3.64 -9.47
CA PHE A 108 7.51 -4.21 -8.14
C PHE A 108 6.38 -3.51 -7.41
N LEU A 109 5.72 -4.23 -6.50
CA LEU A 109 4.74 -3.67 -5.59
C LEU A 109 5.31 -3.65 -4.18
N MET A 110 5.15 -2.55 -3.46
CA MET A 110 5.57 -2.39 -2.06
C MET A 110 4.45 -1.74 -1.26
N SER A 111 3.75 -2.52 -0.44
CA SER A 111 2.53 -2.05 0.24
C SER A 111 2.55 -2.33 1.74
N ASN A 112 2.18 -1.30 2.53
CA ASN A 112 1.79 -1.50 3.90
C ASN A 112 0.34 -2.00 3.92
N THR A 113 0.14 -3.22 4.37
CA THR A 113 -1.18 -3.85 4.43
C THR A 113 -1.17 -5.04 5.38
N HIS A 114 -2.32 -5.61 5.62
CA HIS A 114 -2.51 -6.76 6.50
C HIS A 114 -3.43 -7.81 5.88
N VAL A 115 -3.41 -9.03 6.44
CA VAL A 115 -4.11 -10.19 5.89
C VAL A 115 -5.61 -9.99 5.65
N ILE A 116 -6.31 -9.20 6.49
CA ILE A 116 -7.77 -8.98 6.34
C ILE A 116 -8.07 -8.20 5.04
N GLN A 117 -7.23 -7.23 4.68
CA GLN A 117 -7.38 -6.45 3.45
C GLN A 117 -6.79 -7.19 2.24
N TYR A 118 -5.66 -7.86 2.43
CA TYR A 118 -4.99 -8.61 1.36
C TYR A 118 -5.93 -9.62 0.69
N ASP A 119 -6.64 -10.42 1.48
CA ASP A 119 -7.59 -11.42 0.95
C ASP A 119 -8.69 -10.78 0.06
N LEU A 120 -9.12 -9.56 0.40
CA LEU A 120 -10.10 -8.82 -0.39
C LEU A 120 -9.51 -8.31 -1.71
N TYR A 121 -8.29 -7.77 -1.70
CA TYR A 121 -7.62 -7.29 -2.92
C TYR A 121 -7.39 -8.43 -3.91
N VAL A 122 -6.88 -9.57 -3.42
CA VAL A 122 -6.60 -10.73 -4.26
C VAL A 122 -7.89 -11.27 -4.87
N ARG A 123 -8.95 -11.35 -4.07
CA ARG A 123 -10.26 -11.79 -4.57
C ARG A 123 -10.81 -10.84 -5.65
N ASP A 124 -10.69 -9.53 -5.46
CA ASP A 124 -11.14 -8.55 -6.45
C ASP A 124 -10.28 -8.64 -7.73
N LEU A 125 -8.97 -8.78 -7.58
CA LEU A 125 -8.03 -8.98 -8.69
C LEU A 125 -8.40 -10.21 -9.52
N GLN A 126 -8.70 -11.32 -8.86
CA GLN A 126 -9.09 -12.58 -9.52
C GLN A 126 -10.43 -12.46 -10.25
N LEU A 127 -11.46 -11.93 -9.58
CA LEU A 127 -12.80 -11.88 -10.13
C LEU A 127 -12.95 -10.90 -11.30
N ARG A 128 -12.23 -9.79 -11.27
CA ARG A 128 -12.39 -8.69 -12.21
C ARG A 128 -11.35 -8.68 -13.32
N PHE A 129 -10.14 -9.17 -13.04
CA PHE A 129 -9.01 -9.06 -13.96
C PHE A 129 -8.39 -10.40 -14.31
N GLY A 130 -8.74 -11.49 -13.59
CA GLY A 130 -8.25 -12.85 -13.87
C GLY A 130 -6.88 -13.16 -13.31
N TYR A 131 -6.30 -12.29 -12.47
CA TYR A 131 -5.03 -12.54 -11.78
C TYR A 131 -5.27 -13.25 -10.45
N ASN A 132 -4.56 -14.34 -10.17
CA ASN A 132 -4.70 -15.07 -8.91
C ASN A 132 -3.92 -14.42 -7.76
N GLU A 133 -2.87 -13.67 -8.09
CA GLU A 133 -2.02 -12.97 -7.14
C GLU A 133 -1.33 -11.77 -7.82
N PHE A 134 -0.81 -10.84 -7.00
CA PHE A 134 -0.13 -9.66 -7.53
C PHE A 134 1.16 -9.97 -8.31
N ASP A 135 1.85 -11.07 -7.99
CA ASP A 135 3.06 -11.49 -8.71
C ASP A 135 2.80 -11.88 -10.17
N GLU A 136 1.54 -12.13 -10.57
CA GLU A 136 1.20 -12.27 -11.98
C GLU A 136 1.20 -10.91 -12.71
N LEU A 137 0.80 -9.84 -12.00
CA LEU A 137 0.78 -8.49 -12.54
C LEU A 137 2.15 -7.79 -12.40
N PHE A 138 2.88 -8.02 -11.30
CA PHE A 138 4.21 -7.48 -11.02
C PHE A 138 5.30 -8.54 -11.25
N ASN A 139 6.57 -8.14 -11.26
CA ASN A 139 7.69 -9.08 -11.21
C ASN A 139 7.79 -9.71 -9.82
N LYS A 140 7.56 -8.90 -8.77
CA LYS A 140 7.44 -9.34 -7.39
C LYS A 140 6.64 -8.33 -6.58
N SER A 141 5.93 -8.81 -5.56
CA SER A 141 5.13 -7.98 -4.66
C SER A 141 5.60 -8.20 -3.22
N TYR A 142 5.78 -7.10 -2.51
CA TYR A 142 6.26 -7.06 -1.13
C TYR A 142 5.19 -6.44 -0.24
N PHE A 143 4.72 -7.20 0.73
CA PHE A 143 3.67 -6.77 1.65
C PHE A 143 4.22 -6.74 3.07
N SER A 144 3.96 -5.66 3.79
CA SER A 144 4.50 -5.46 5.14
C SER A 144 4.23 -6.61 6.09
N PHE A 145 3.03 -7.22 6.04
CA PHE A 145 2.69 -8.35 6.90
C PHE A 145 3.48 -9.62 6.61
N ALA A 146 3.98 -9.79 5.39
CA ALA A 146 4.76 -10.94 4.97
C ALA A 146 6.26 -10.75 5.24
N GLU A 147 6.75 -9.53 5.05
CA GLU A 147 8.15 -9.18 5.22
C GLU A 147 8.52 -8.74 6.64
N HIS A 148 7.52 -8.57 7.51
CA HIS A 148 7.68 -8.06 8.88
C HIS A 148 8.34 -6.68 8.96
N LEU A 149 8.21 -5.89 7.90
CA LEU A 149 8.72 -4.54 7.74
C LEU A 149 7.64 -3.66 7.11
N GLU A 150 7.60 -2.39 7.49
CA GLU A 150 6.63 -1.44 6.92
C GLU A 150 7.31 -0.13 6.51
N LYS A 151 6.82 0.51 5.46
CA LYS A 151 7.20 1.89 5.14
C LYS A 151 6.79 2.81 6.29
N PRO A 152 7.60 3.78 6.71
CA PRO A 152 8.83 4.28 6.06
C PRO A 152 10.14 3.67 6.60
N ASP A 153 10.15 2.46 7.16
CA ASP A 153 11.39 1.83 7.61
C ASP A 153 12.36 1.63 6.42
N PRO A 154 13.59 2.21 6.44
CA PRO A 154 14.53 2.08 5.34
C PRO A 154 14.88 0.63 5.00
N ARG A 155 14.85 -0.29 5.99
CA ARG A 155 15.13 -1.72 5.80
C ARG A 155 14.17 -2.38 4.83
N PHE A 156 12.92 -1.89 4.72
CA PHE A 156 11.97 -2.44 3.75
C PHE A 156 12.34 -2.09 2.31
N PHE A 157 12.87 -0.89 2.07
CA PHE A 157 13.40 -0.49 0.76
C PHE A 157 14.70 -1.25 0.44
N GLU A 158 15.62 -1.32 1.38
CA GLU A 158 16.90 -2.04 1.25
C GLU A 158 16.65 -3.52 0.92
N LEU A 159 15.69 -4.17 1.60
CA LEU A 159 15.31 -5.55 1.33
C LEU A 159 14.94 -5.76 -0.14
N ILE A 160 14.14 -4.87 -0.74
CA ILE A 160 13.72 -4.99 -2.15
C ILE A 160 14.90 -4.74 -3.07
N LEU A 161 15.71 -3.72 -2.80
CA LEU A 161 16.90 -3.41 -3.59
C LEU A 161 17.87 -4.61 -3.62
N ASP A 162 18.12 -5.22 -2.47
CA ASP A 162 19.04 -6.34 -2.33
C ASP A 162 18.50 -7.63 -2.95
N HIS A 163 17.23 -7.98 -2.67
CA HIS A 163 16.61 -9.20 -3.19
C HIS A 163 16.53 -9.22 -4.73
N GLU A 164 16.24 -8.06 -5.31
CA GLU A 164 16.02 -7.93 -6.76
C GLU A 164 17.26 -7.42 -7.50
N GLY A 165 18.35 -7.11 -6.78
CA GLY A 165 19.59 -6.59 -7.33
C GLY A 165 19.40 -5.24 -8.03
N LEU A 166 18.61 -4.34 -7.42
CA LEU A 166 18.27 -3.05 -8.00
C LEU A 166 19.27 -1.98 -7.60
N LEU A 167 19.66 -1.13 -8.57
CA LEU A 167 20.44 0.08 -8.29
C LEU A 167 19.47 1.22 -7.94
N PRO A 168 19.66 1.92 -6.80
CA PRO A 168 18.77 3.00 -6.37
C PRO A 168 18.56 4.06 -7.44
N GLU A 169 19.64 4.52 -8.10
CA GLU A 169 19.63 5.56 -9.13
C GLU A 169 18.91 5.14 -10.43
N GLU A 170 18.71 3.83 -10.66
CA GLU A 170 17.98 3.26 -11.80
C GLU A 170 16.55 2.86 -11.41
N THR A 171 16.14 3.10 -10.15
CA THR A 171 14.86 2.70 -9.59
C THR A 171 14.00 3.92 -9.28
N LEU A 172 12.76 3.91 -9.73
CA LEU A 172 11.73 4.90 -9.41
C LEU A 172 10.75 4.32 -8.40
N PHE A 173 10.52 5.02 -7.29
CA PHE A 173 9.48 4.72 -6.32
C PHE A 173 8.32 5.71 -6.45
N ILE A 174 7.09 5.20 -6.58
CA ILE A 174 5.86 6.00 -6.73
C ILE A 174 4.96 5.72 -5.52
N ASP A 175 4.69 6.75 -4.72
CA ASP A 175 3.94 6.62 -3.46
C ASP A 175 3.23 7.97 -3.17
N ASP A 176 2.09 7.95 -2.50
CA ASP A 176 1.31 9.14 -2.14
C ASP A 176 1.67 9.72 -0.77
N THR A 177 2.54 9.03 -0.02
CA THR A 177 2.91 9.41 1.35
C THR A 177 4.30 10.05 1.40
N GLU A 178 4.34 11.33 1.75
CA GLU A 178 5.58 12.13 1.80
C GLU A 178 6.68 11.51 2.67
N LYS A 179 6.32 10.84 3.78
CA LYS A 179 7.30 10.18 4.66
C LYS A 179 8.04 9.06 3.94
N ASN A 180 7.32 8.26 3.14
CA ASN A 180 7.89 7.17 2.36
C ASN A 180 8.83 7.71 1.28
N ILE A 181 8.39 8.75 0.57
CA ILE A 181 9.20 9.46 -0.45
C ILE A 181 10.53 9.94 0.14
N LYS A 182 10.51 10.59 1.31
CA LYS A 182 11.73 11.12 1.96
C LYS A 182 12.73 10.02 2.30
N VAL A 183 12.26 8.87 2.78
CA VAL A 183 13.13 7.73 3.09
C VAL A 183 13.71 7.12 1.81
N ALA A 184 12.90 6.88 0.78
CA ALA A 184 13.38 6.38 -0.49
C ALA A 184 14.47 7.31 -1.09
N GLN A 185 14.26 8.62 -1.06
CA GLN A 185 15.26 9.62 -1.50
C GLN A 185 16.57 9.53 -0.72
N SER A 186 16.50 9.31 0.60
CA SER A 186 17.69 9.19 1.44
C SER A 186 18.55 7.97 1.09
N LEU A 187 17.96 6.97 0.47
CA LEU A 187 18.62 5.76 -0.05
C LEU A 187 19.11 5.90 -1.51
N GLY A 188 18.92 7.08 -2.11
CA GLY A 188 19.32 7.32 -3.50
C GLY A 188 18.32 6.83 -4.55
N ILE A 189 17.14 6.33 -4.13
CA ILE A 189 16.06 5.94 -5.02
C ILE A 189 15.42 7.19 -5.60
N ARG A 190 15.16 7.20 -6.90
CA ARG A 190 14.39 8.27 -7.54
C ARG A 190 12.92 8.13 -7.16
N THR A 191 12.23 9.26 -6.97
CA THR A 191 10.88 9.21 -6.41
C THR A 191 9.92 10.07 -7.19
N TYR A 192 8.66 9.66 -7.19
CA TYR A 192 7.53 10.46 -7.61
C TYR A 192 6.48 10.47 -6.51
N HIS A 193 6.25 11.64 -5.93
CA HIS A 193 5.20 11.85 -4.93
C HIS A 193 3.89 12.13 -5.66
N ILE A 194 3.07 11.09 -5.85
CA ILE A 194 1.79 11.20 -6.53
C ILE A 194 0.76 11.91 -5.63
N ARG A 195 -0.05 12.80 -6.21
CA ARG A 195 -1.10 13.49 -5.48
C ARG A 195 -2.43 12.73 -5.57
N ARG A 196 -3.32 12.95 -4.61
CA ARG A 196 -4.61 12.27 -4.54
C ARG A 196 -5.51 12.46 -5.78
N ASP A 197 -5.38 13.60 -6.48
CA ASP A 197 -6.11 13.92 -7.71
C ASP A 197 -5.39 13.47 -8.98
N GLU A 198 -4.21 12.88 -8.84
CA GLU A 198 -3.39 12.43 -9.94
C GLU A 198 -3.55 10.94 -10.17
N LEU A 199 -3.60 10.54 -11.43
CA LEU A 199 -3.69 9.14 -11.81
C LEU A 199 -2.32 8.63 -12.25
N VAL A 200 -1.87 7.53 -11.66
CA VAL A 200 -0.57 6.91 -11.97
C VAL A 200 -0.38 6.65 -13.47
N ARG A 201 -1.45 6.33 -14.19
CA ARG A 201 -1.42 6.15 -15.66
C ARG A 201 -0.94 7.40 -16.41
N ASN A 202 -1.13 8.59 -15.85
CA ASN A 202 -0.76 9.86 -16.50
C ASN A 202 0.76 10.09 -16.51
N LEU A 203 1.52 9.34 -15.70
CA LEU A 203 2.98 9.38 -15.68
C LEU A 203 3.59 8.69 -16.90
N PHE A 204 2.80 7.89 -17.62
CA PHE A 204 3.27 7.05 -18.71
C PHE A 204 2.56 7.38 -20.03
N GLU A 205 3.29 7.20 -21.12
CA GLU A 205 2.74 7.18 -22.47
C GLU A 205 3.08 5.81 -23.10
N ASN A 206 2.04 5.04 -23.44
CA ASN A 206 2.19 3.67 -23.94
C ASN A 206 3.05 2.76 -23.05
N GLY A 207 3.04 2.99 -21.73
CA GLY A 207 3.86 2.26 -20.74
C GLY A 207 5.28 2.77 -20.58
N ILE A 208 5.66 3.84 -21.28
CA ILE A 208 6.98 4.49 -21.14
C ILE A 208 6.81 5.74 -20.27
N LEU A 209 7.72 5.91 -19.32
CA LEU A 209 7.74 7.07 -18.43
C LEU A 209 7.94 8.35 -19.24
N LYS A 210 7.08 9.34 -19.02
CA LYS A 210 7.16 10.62 -19.72
C LYS A 210 8.39 11.43 -19.31
N ASP A 211 8.90 12.21 -20.23
CA ASP A 211 10.00 13.15 -19.95
C ASP A 211 9.58 14.15 -18.86
N GLY A 212 10.47 14.43 -17.94
CA GLY A 212 10.28 15.38 -16.85
C GLY A 212 9.49 14.86 -15.64
N VAL A 213 9.14 13.57 -15.60
CA VAL A 213 8.53 12.95 -14.39
C VAL A 213 9.57 12.79 -13.28
N VAL A 214 10.83 12.53 -13.62
CA VAL A 214 11.97 12.34 -12.69
C VAL A 214 13.25 12.97 -13.21
#